data_c43ffeca5a3c986e959f3f449a61be0e
#
_entry.id   c43ffeca5a3c986e959f3f449a61be0e
#
_cell.length_a   1.000
_cell.length_b   1.000
_cell.length_c   1.000
_cell.angle_alpha   90.00
_cell.angle_beta   90.00
_cell.angle_gamma   90.00
#
_symmetry.space_group_name_H-M   'P 1'
#
loop_
_entity.id
_entity.type
_entity.pdbx_description
1 polymer ?
#
loop_
_entity_poly.entity_id
_entity_poly.type
_entity_poly.pdbx_seq_one_letter_code
_entity_poly.pdbx_strand_id
1 'polypeptide(L)'
;MEFSEPISEQFNSDELYQKALVDHSDYGNLPESEVKALIAEIAEEIKHLEQVGEREKARIEMPAETAKKIGAIWVNSGVGTYDTPLKEKERGVYKNLPWIWGADRARLNHAAILARKVAEARSGENFDRGSLQTLKARKEKIKEMIERYGPKIIYNGVELENDTVVDVLSREGTIIPEDTVTIIRGTAEHPIVNTLDTVKTLKLPEGFEDDQELAIVAHAPHLARIMRMINKQPPFPRTTKVRLFPVPTPEAGKKEYAELETLGILNYVLRRGVADKESYPYVVNE
;
A
#
# COMPACT_ATOMS: atom_id res chain seq x y z
N MET A 1 1.51 -26.16 -17.77
CA MET A 1 1.08 -24.93 -17.09
C MET A 1 0.03 -25.40 -16.09
N GLU A 2 0.44 -25.60 -14.85
CA GLU A 2 -0.51 -25.86 -13.76
C GLU A 2 -1.22 -24.53 -13.49
N PHE A 3 -2.53 -24.51 -13.68
CA PHE A 3 -3.36 -23.40 -13.26
C PHE A 3 -3.33 -23.39 -11.74
N SER A 4 -2.78 -22.32 -11.14
CA SER A 4 -2.90 -22.08 -9.71
C SER A 4 -4.38 -22.11 -9.34
N GLU A 5 -4.73 -22.87 -8.30
CA GLU A 5 -6.08 -22.93 -7.75
C GLU A 5 -6.60 -21.49 -7.47
N PRO A 6 -7.87 -21.22 -7.78
CA PRO A 6 -8.43 -19.87 -7.53
C PRO A 6 -8.35 -19.55 -6.04
N ILE A 7 -8.02 -18.31 -5.72
CA ILE A 7 -7.85 -17.78 -4.35
C ILE A 7 -9.09 -18.07 -3.45
N SER A 8 -10.28 -18.32 -4.06
CA SER A 8 -11.49 -18.71 -3.33
C SER A 8 -11.39 -20.03 -2.55
N GLU A 9 -10.50 -20.95 -2.97
CA GLU A 9 -10.24 -22.20 -2.24
C GLU A 9 -9.21 -22.03 -1.10
N GLN A 10 -8.54 -20.86 -1.04
CA GLN A 10 -7.46 -20.61 -0.09
C GLN A 10 -7.94 -20.01 1.24
N PHE A 11 -9.15 -19.40 1.29
CA PHE A 11 -9.68 -18.79 2.50
C PHE A 11 -10.80 -19.63 3.12
N ASN A 12 -10.49 -20.31 4.21
CA ASN A 12 -11.49 -20.99 5.02
C ASN A 12 -11.85 -20.09 6.22
N SER A 13 -13.04 -19.46 6.18
CA SER A 13 -13.50 -18.58 7.24
C SER A 13 -13.63 -19.29 8.58
N ASP A 14 -13.94 -20.60 8.59
CA ASP A 14 -14.00 -21.41 9.81
C ASP A 14 -12.61 -21.58 10.43
N GLU A 15 -11.61 -21.86 9.60
CA GLU A 15 -10.21 -22.00 10.07
C GLU A 15 -9.69 -20.67 10.62
N LEU A 16 -9.94 -19.54 9.93
CA LEU A 16 -9.55 -18.21 10.39
C LEU A 16 -10.29 -17.80 11.67
N TYR A 17 -11.55 -18.14 11.80
CA TYR A 17 -12.29 -17.92 13.03
C TYR A 17 -11.68 -18.70 14.20
N GLN A 18 -11.33 -19.97 14.01
CA GLN A 18 -10.67 -20.75 15.05
C GLN A 18 -9.27 -20.17 15.40
N LYS A 19 -8.48 -19.75 14.42
CA LYS A 19 -7.22 -19.03 14.67
C LYS A 19 -7.44 -17.75 15.48
N ALA A 20 -8.45 -16.96 15.14
CA ALA A 20 -8.81 -15.75 15.87
C ALA A 20 -9.14 -16.05 17.34
N LEU A 21 -9.90 -17.11 17.64
CA LEU A 21 -10.24 -17.53 19.00
C LEU A 21 -9.02 -17.98 19.81
N VAL A 22 -8.03 -18.61 19.16
CA VAL A 22 -6.78 -18.99 19.81
C VAL A 22 -5.97 -17.76 20.21
N ASP A 23 -5.89 -16.78 19.32
CA ASP A 23 -5.16 -15.54 19.59
C ASP A 23 -5.88 -14.67 20.63
N HIS A 24 -7.22 -14.69 20.60
CA HIS A 24 -8.08 -13.83 21.41
C HIS A 24 -9.42 -14.50 21.73
N SER A 25 -9.50 -15.17 22.88
CA SER A 25 -10.72 -15.89 23.33
C SER A 25 -11.96 -15.00 23.50
N ASP A 26 -11.79 -13.67 23.65
CA ASP A 26 -12.89 -12.71 23.76
C ASP A 26 -13.71 -12.57 22.47
N TYR A 27 -13.23 -13.01 21.33
CA TYR A 27 -14.07 -13.13 20.11
C TYR A 27 -15.24 -14.10 20.28
N GLY A 28 -15.10 -15.10 21.15
CA GLY A 28 -16.18 -16.01 21.50
C GLY A 28 -17.39 -15.37 22.18
N ASN A 29 -17.27 -14.11 22.62
CA ASN A 29 -18.38 -13.32 23.14
C ASN A 29 -19.21 -12.62 22.06
N LEU A 30 -18.76 -12.66 20.79
CA LEU A 30 -19.46 -12.09 19.64
C LEU A 30 -20.22 -13.21 18.91
N PRO A 31 -21.33 -12.90 18.21
CA PRO A 31 -21.99 -13.88 17.36
C PRO A 31 -21.01 -14.44 16.31
N GLU A 32 -20.79 -15.74 16.33
CA GLU A 32 -19.88 -16.43 15.41
C GLU A 32 -20.17 -16.09 13.95
N SER A 33 -21.46 -16.04 13.59
CA SER A 33 -21.90 -15.68 12.24
C SER A 33 -21.46 -14.29 11.80
N GLU A 34 -21.44 -13.31 12.71
CA GLU A 34 -20.97 -11.95 12.39
C GLU A 34 -19.46 -11.90 12.18
N VAL A 35 -18.69 -12.61 13.01
CA VAL A 35 -17.24 -12.64 12.86
C VAL A 35 -16.85 -13.35 11.55
N LYS A 36 -17.49 -14.49 11.25
CA LYS A 36 -17.26 -15.22 9.99
C LYS A 36 -17.68 -14.42 8.76
N ALA A 37 -18.80 -13.68 8.82
CA ALA A 37 -19.22 -12.80 7.74
C ALA A 37 -18.18 -11.69 7.49
N LEU A 38 -17.65 -11.07 8.54
CA LEU A 38 -16.57 -10.06 8.41
C LEU A 38 -15.28 -10.66 7.85
N ILE A 39 -14.90 -11.87 8.24
CA ILE A 39 -13.75 -12.58 7.67
C ILE A 39 -13.95 -12.77 6.16
N ALA A 40 -15.12 -13.24 5.74
CA ALA A 40 -15.43 -13.49 4.34
C ALA A 40 -15.39 -12.19 3.51
N GLU A 41 -15.94 -11.10 4.05
CA GLU A 41 -15.91 -9.78 3.40
C GLU A 41 -14.48 -9.28 3.21
N ILE A 42 -13.64 -9.34 4.26
CA ILE A 42 -12.23 -8.94 4.19
C ILE A 42 -11.48 -9.80 3.16
N ALA A 43 -11.73 -11.12 3.15
CA ALA A 43 -11.10 -12.03 2.22
C ALA A 43 -11.44 -11.72 0.75
N GLU A 44 -12.70 -11.44 0.45
CA GLU A 44 -13.12 -11.06 -0.90
C GLU A 44 -12.54 -9.71 -1.34
N GLU A 45 -12.45 -8.73 -0.43
CA GLU A 45 -11.78 -7.46 -0.72
C GLU A 45 -10.30 -7.66 -1.02
N ILE A 46 -9.57 -8.41 -0.19
CA ILE A 46 -8.16 -8.73 -0.41
C ILE A 46 -7.96 -9.41 -1.76
N LYS A 47 -8.79 -10.41 -2.07
CA LYS A 47 -8.76 -11.14 -3.34
C LYS A 47 -8.97 -10.21 -4.54
N HIS A 48 -9.95 -9.32 -4.46
CA HIS A 48 -10.19 -8.33 -5.50
C HIS A 48 -8.97 -7.42 -5.71
N LEU A 49 -8.41 -6.87 -4.64
CA LEU A 49 -7.22 -6.02 -4.69
C LEU A 49 -6.00 -6.79 -5.25
N GLU A 50 -5.81 -8.06 -4.89
CA GLU A 50 -4.75 -8.90 -5.46
C GLU A 50 -4.91 -9.10 -6.97
N GLN A 51 -6.13 -9.33 -7.46
CA GLN A 51 -6.40 -9.45 -8.89
C GLN A 51 -6.09 -8.16 -9.65
N VAL A 52 -6.43 -7.00 -9.08
CA VAL A 52 -6.05 -5.69 -9.63
C VAL A 52 -4.53 -5.55 -9.67
N GLY A 53 -3.85 -5.84 -8.56
CA GLY A 53 -2.39 -5.74 -8.47
C GLY A 53 -1.65 -6.64 -9.47
N GLU A 54 -2.12 -7.86 -9.68
CA GLU A 54 -1.52 -8.77 -10.68
C GLU A 54 -1.68 -8.24 -12.12
N ARG A 55 -2.82 -7.64 -12.46
CA ARG A 55 -3.02 -6.98 -13.76
C ARG A 55 -2.06 -5.79 -13.95
N GLU A 56 -1.82 -5.01 -12.89
CA GLU A 56 -1.00 -3.80 -12.91
C GLU A 56 0.50 -4.04 -12.74
N LYS A 57 0.91 -5.24 -12.35
CA LYS A 57 2.30 -5.61 -12.02
C LYS A 57 3.33 -5.20 -13.08
N ALA A 58 3.00 -5.40 -14.34
CA ALA A 58 3.89 -5.09 -15.44
C ALA A 58 3.68 -3.68 -16.00
N ARG A 59 2.46 -3.18 -15.91
CA ARG A 59 2.06 -1.90 -16.49
C ARG A 59 0.76 -1.40 -15.86
N ILE A 60 0.78 -0.17 -15.37
CA ILE A 60 -0.44 0.52 -14.97
C ILE A 60 -1.12 1.06 -16.23
N GLU A 61 -2.28 0.51 -16.56
CA GLU A 61 -3.11 0.97 -17.66
C GLU A 61 -4.25 1.85 -17.12
N MET A 62 -4.26 3.11 -17.50
CA MET A 62 -5.26 4.06 -17.04
C MET A 62 -5.45 5.15 -18.10
N PRO A 63 -6.69 5.64 -18.31
CA PRO A 63 -6.94 6.75 -19.22
C PRO A 63 -6.15 7.99 -18.79
N ALA A 64 -5.68 8.77 -19.77
CA ALA A 64 -4.91 9.98 -19.51
C ALA A 64 -5.67 10.98 -18.61
N GLU A 65 -6.98 11.14 -18.81
CA GLU A 65 -7.81 12.03 -17.99
C GLU A 65 -7.92 11.55 -16.53
N THR A 66 -7.90 10.24 -16.28
CA THR A 66 -7.82 9.70 -14.92
C THR A 66 -6.44 9.95 -14.32
N ALA A 67 -5.38 9.72 -15.09
CA ALA A 67 -4.01 9.96 -14.65
C ALA A 67 -3.79 11.42 -14.24
N LYS A 68 -4.31 12.39 -14.99
CA LYS A 68 -4.19 13.82 -14.69
C LYS A 68 -4.80 14.20 -13.34
N LYS A 69 -5.83 13.47 -12.88
CA LYS A 69 -6.49 13.72 -11.59
C LYS A 69 -5.69 13.26 -10.38
N ILE A 70 -4.68 12.42 -10.53
CA ILE A 70 -3.85 11.96 -9.40
C ILE A 70 -3.03 13.15 -8.87
N GLY A 71 -3.47 13.77 -7.77
CA GLY A 71 -2.78 14.93 -7.17
C GLY A 71 -1.58 14.55 -6.32
N ALA A 72 -1.67 13.41 -5.62
CA ALA A 72 -0.61 12.88 -4.78
C ALA A 72 -0.60 11.36 -4.79
N ILE A 73 0.56 10.76 -4.49
CA ILE A 73 0.73 9.31 -4.30
C ILE A 73 1.21 9.10 -2.88
N TRP A 74 0.44 8.39 -2.07
CA TRP A 74 0.88 7.94 -0.77
C TRP A 74 1.39 6.51 -0.84
N VAL A 75 2.66 6.31 -0.52
CA VAL A 75 3.29 5.01 -0.38
C VAL A 75 3.31 4.68 1.11
N ASN A 76 2.44 3.78 1.53
CA ASN A 76 2.43 3.34 2.92
C ASN A 76 3.53 2.30 3.16
N SER A 77 4.31 2.49 4.24
CA SER A 77 5.41 1.58 4.57
C SER A 77 4.96 0.17 4.93
N GLY A 78 5.88 -0.77 4.81
CA GLY A 78 5.71 -2.17 5.21
C GLY A 78 6.32 -2.47 6.57
N VAL A 79 7.04 -3.59 6.64
CA VAL A 79 7.66 -4.10 7.88
C VAL A 79 9.13 -3.65 8.01
N GLY A 80 9.63 -2.91 7.05
CA GLY A 80 11.03 -2.50 7.02
C GLY A 80 11.94 -3.43 6.19
N THR A 81 13.25 -3.39 6.45
CA THR A 81 14.25 -4.22 5.79
C THR A 81 14.80 -5.28 6.72
N TYR A 82 15.60 -6.24 6.19
CA TYR A 82 16.29 -7.24 7.02
C TYR A 82 17.17 -6.61 8.10
N ASP A 83 17.73 -5.44 7.83
CA ASP A 83 18.61 -4.72 8.75
C ASP A 83 17.82 -3.90 9.79
N THR A 84 16.49 -3.81 9.65
CA THR A 84 15.63 -3.13 10.61
C THR A 84 15.62 -3.91 11.92
N PRO A 85 15.98 -3.29 13.08
CA PRO A 85 15.95 -3.96 14.37
C PRO A 85 14.52 -4.20 14.82
N LEU A 86 13.92 -5.29 14.40
CA LEU A 86 12.62 -5.74 14.89
C LEU A 86 12.76 -6.52 16.18
N LYS A 87 11.75 -6.43 17.04
CA LYS A 87 11.65 -7.31 18.19
C LYS A 87 11.59 -8.77 17.73
N GLU A 88 12.18 -9.66 18.50
CA GLU A 88 12.24 -11.09 18.17
C GLU A 88 10.85 -11.69 17.88
N LYS A 89 9.83 -11.23 18.62
CA LYS A 89 8.43 -11.61 18.41
C LYS A 89 7.93 -11.24 17.00
N GLU A 90 8.25 -10.03 16.51
CA GLU A 90 7.83 -9.56 15.17
C GLU A 90 8.54 -10.35 14.08
N ARG A 91 9.84 -10.66 14.25
CA ARG A 91 10.57 -11.54 13.33
C ARG A 91 9.95 -12.93 13.25
N GLY A 92 9.48 -13.48 14.39
CA GLY A 92 8.79 -14.76 14.45
C GLY A 92 7.49 -14.78 13.63
N VAL A 93 6.72 -13.70 13.63
CA VAL A 93 5.48 -13.57 12.84
C VAL A 93 5.76 -13.63 11.34
N TYR A 94 6.86 -13.03 10.87
CA TYR A 94 7.19 -12.93 9.45
C TYR A 94 8.24 -13.94 8.96
N LYS A 95 8.59 -14.96 9.78
CA LYS A 95 9.66 -15.90 9.44
C LYS A 95 9.46 -16.63 8.12
N ASN A 96 8.21 -16.88 7.73
CA ASN A 96 7.84 -17.56 6.50
C ASN A 96 7.57 -16.60 5.33
N LEU A 97 7.76 -15.29 5.54
CA LEU A 97 7.49 -14.24 4.57
C LEU A 97 8.77 -13.44 4.27
N PRO A 98 9.84 -14.07 3.75
CA PRO A 98 11.13 -13.39 3.57
C PRO A 98 11.07 -12.19 2.62
N TRP A 99 10.12 -12.15 1.70
CA TRP A 99 9.92 -11.05 0.76
C TRP A 99 9.44 -9.75 1.43
N ILE A 100 8.84 -9.84 2.61
CA ILE A 100 8.24 -8.68 3.29
C ILE A 100 9.27 -7.63 3.65
N TRP A 101 10.53 -8.04 3.85
CA TRP A 101 11.66 -7.13 4.12
C TRP A 101 12.05 -6.26 2.92
N GLY A 102 11.60 -6.63 1.72
CA GLY A 102 11.77 -5.87 0.50
C GLY A 102 10.48 -5.17 0.01
N ALA A 103 9.42 -5.22 0.81
CA ALA A 103 8.09 -4.75 0.44
C ALA A 103 8.08 -3.27 0.04
N ASP A 104 8.81 -2.42 0.75
CA ASP A 104 8.86 -0.98 0.46
C ASP A 104 9.51 -0.67 -0.87
N ARG A 105 10.51 -1.45 -1.27
CA ARG A 105 11.10 -1.32 -2.61
C ARG A 105 10.08 -1.63 -3.72
N ALA A 106 9.26 -2.66 -3.53
CA ALA A 106 8.21 -3.00 -4.49
C ALA A 106 7.16 -1.88 -4.58
N ARG A 107 6.74 -1.33 -3.44
CA ARG A 107 5.79 -0.21 -3.35
C ARG A 107 6.33 1.06 -3.99
N LEU A 108 7.58 1.43 -3.70
CA LEU A 108 8.24 2.59 -4.32
C LEU A 108 8.40 2.43 -5.83
N ASN A 109 8.77 1.23 -6.30
CA ASN A 109 8.84 0.96 -7.73
C ASN A 109 7.47 1.11 -8.41
N HIS A 110 6.41 0.64 -7.77
CA HIS A 110 5.05 0.78 -8.29
C HIS A 110 4.61 2.26 -8.31
N ALA A 111 4.90 3.00 -7.24
CA ALA A 111 4.68 4.45 -7.19
C ALA A 111 5.46 5.23 -8.26
N ALA A 112 6.69 4.80 -8.57
CA ALA A 112 7.49 5.39 -9.65
C ALA A 112 6.86 5.18 -11.04
N ILE A 113 6.32 3.99 -11.30
CA ILE A 113 5.60 3.68 -12.54
C ILE A 113 4.35 4.57 -12.64
N LEU A 114 3.61 4.70 -11.56
CA LEU A 114 2.43 5.56 -11.49
C LEU A 114 2.78 7.03 -11.69
N ALA A 115 3.78 7.55 -10.97
CA ALA A 115 4.21 8.94 -11.08
C ALA A 115 4.66 9.30 -12.51
N ARG A 116 5.38 8.39 -13.17
CA ARG A 116 5.72 8.51 -14.58
C ARG A 116 4.47 8.57 -15.46
N LYS A 117 3.48 7.68 -15.25
CA LYS A 117 2.24 7.65 -16.02
C LYS A 117 1.46 8.97 -15.89
N VAL A 118 1.42 9.53 -14.69
CA VAL A 118 0.81 10.85 -14.43
C VAL A 118 1.58 11.95 -15.16
N ALA A 119 2.92 11.95 -15.08
CA ALA A 119 3.76 12.93 -15.75
C ALA A 119 3.60 12.88 -17.29
N GLU A 120 3.55 11.69 -17.89
CA GLU A 120 3.26 11.49 -19.31
C GLU A 120 1.88 12.07 -19.70
N ALA A 121 0.85 11.80 -18.89
CA ALA A 121 -0.50 12.31 -19.16
C ALA A 121 -0.60 13.83 -19.06
N ARG A 122 0.08 14.45 -18.10
CA ARG A 122 0.06 15.90 -17.88
C ARG A 122 0.91 16.68 -18.88
N SER A 123 2.07 16.13 -19.27
CA SER A 123 2.93 16.75 -20.27
C SER A 123 2.43 16.58 -21.69
N GLY A 124 1.61 15.56 -21.96
CA GLY A 124 1.24 15.13 -23.32
C GLY A 124 2.39 14.42 -24.06
N GLU A 125 3.52 14.21 -23.41
CA GLU A 125 4.68 13.50 -23.98
C GLU A 125 4.58 12.00 -23.68
N ASN A 126 4.67 11.17 -24.72
CA ASN A 126 4.90 9.74 -24.55
C ASN A 126 6.41 9.49 -24.44
N PHE A 127 6.80 8.76 -23.39
CA PHE A 127 8.16 8.31 -23.24
C PHE A 127 8.45 7.17 -24.23
N ASP A 128 8.91 7.52 -25.42
CA ASP A 128 9.34 6.53 -26.42
C ASP A 128 10.68 5.88 -26.00
N ARG A 129 10.60 4.59 -25.70
CA ARG A 129 11.78 3.77 -25.34
C ARG A 129 12.84 3.73 -26.45
N GLY A 130 12.45 3.98 -27.71
CA GLY A 130 13.32 3.94 -28.87
C GLY A 130 14.18 5.19 -29.07
N SER A 131 13.81 6.32 -28.51
CA SER A 131 14.44 7.62 -28.77
C SER A 131 15.75 7.87 -28.00
N LEU A 132 16.03 7.14 -26.93
CA LEU A 132 17.19 7.34 -26.06
C LEU A 132 18.18 6.19 -26.18
N GLN A 133 19.42 6.52 -26.53
CA GLN A 133 20.47 5.57 -26.83
C GLN A 133 21.01 4.81 -25.59
N THR A 134 20.87 5.36 -24.38
CA THR A 134 21.38 4.74 -23.16
C THR A 134 20.33 4.64 -22.05
N LEU A 135 20.49 3.63 -21.18
CA LEU A 135 19.66 3.47 -20.01
C LEU A 135 19.75 4.68 -19.06
N LYS A 136 20.93 5.27 -18.94
CA LYS A 136 21.18 6.46 -18.10
C LYS A 136 20.36 7.66 -18.61
N ALA A 137 20.48 8.01 -19.91
CA ALA A 137 19.72 9.11 -20.50
C ALA A 137 18.21 8.92 -20.33
N ARG A 138 17.73 7.67 -20.41
CA ARG A 138 16.32 7.34 -20.19
C ARG A 138 15.88 7.63 -18.76
N LYS A 139 16.70 7.21 -17.77
CA LYS A 139 16.40 7.46 -16.35
C LYS A 139 16.37 8.95 -16.03
N GLU A 140 17.34 9.71 -16.50
CA GLU A 140 17.40 11.16 -16.32
C GLU A 140 16.15 11.85 -16.91
N LYS A 141 15.75 11.47 -18.11
CA LYS A 141 14.51 12.02 -18.71
C LYS A 141 13.26 11.69 -17.91
N ILE A 142 13.15 10.47 -17.38
CA ILE A 142 12.02 10.10 -16.51
C ILE A 142 12.02 10.93 -15.23
N LYS A 143 13.18 11.12 -14.60
CA LYS A 143 13.31 11.98 -13.41
C LYS A 143 12.84 13.41 -13.71
N GLU A 144 13.37 14.03 -14.76
CA GLU A 144 12.98 15.38 -15.20
C GLU A 144 11.45 15.50 -15.42
N MET A 145 10.85 14.49 -16.05
CA MET A 145 9.41 14.49 -16.29
C MET A 145 8.61 14.37 -14.99
N ILE A 146 9.01 13.48 -14.07
CA ILE A 146 8.34 13.34 -12.78
C ILE A 146 8.50 14.62 -11.96
N GLU A 147 9.68 15.20 -11.92
CA GLU A 147 9.94 16.45 -11.20
C GLU A 147 9.06 17.59 -11.69
N ARG A 148 8.90 17.72 -13.01
CA ARG A 148 8.19 18.83 -13.63
C ARG A 148 6.67 18.65 -13.70
N TYR A 149 6.19 17.45 -13.93
CA TYR A 149 4.79 17.16 -14.24
C TYR A 149 4.17 16.10 -13.33
N GLY A 150 4.97 15.37 -12.54
CA GLY A 150 4.50 14.30 -11.68
C GLY A 150 3.71 14.79 -10.46
N PRO A 151 3.01 13.89 -9.78
CA PRO A 151 2.40 14.17 -8.50
C PRO A 151 3.46 14.18 -7.40
N LYS A 152 3.16 14.82 -6.27
CA LYS A 152 3.97 14.64 -5.05
C LYS A 152 3.81 13.22 -4.53
N ILE A 153 4.93 12.61 -4.14
CA ILE A 153 4.94 11.29 -3.52
C ILE A 153 5.13 11.50 -2.01
N ILE A 154 4.24 10.90 -1.23
CA ILE A 154 4.30 10.94 0.23
C ILE A 154 4.72 9.54 0.68
N TYR A 155 5.72 9.46 1.52
CA TYR A 155 6.11 8.23 2.20
C TYR A 155 6.10 8.46 3.71
N ASN A 156 5.59 7.51 4.46
CA ASN A 156 5.72 7.50 5.90
C ASN A 156 5.85 6.06 6.42
N GLY A 157 6.73 5.90 7.37
CA GLY A 157 7.00 4.64 8.05
C GLY A 157 7.55 4.89 9.43
N VAL A 158 7.94 3.83 10.11
CA VAL A 158 8.74 3.96 11.32
C VAL A 158 10.10 4.57 10.97
N GLU A 159 10.78 5.18 11.94
CA GLU A 159 11.98 6.00 11.66
C GLU A 159 13.05 5.25 10.85
N LEU A 160 13.31 3.99 11.18
CA LEU A 160 14.29 3.17 10.45
C LEU A 160 13.88 2.87 8.99
N GLU A 161 12.59 2.75 8.71
CA GLU A 161 12.10 2.60 7.36
C GLU A 161 12.26 3.89 6.57
N ASN A 162 11.99 5.04 7.20
CA ASN A 162 12.18 6.36 6.62
C ASN A 162 13.64 6.57 6.20
N ASP A 163 14.60 6.21 7.05
CA ASP A 163 16.03 6.32 6.73
C ASP A 163 16.43 5.40 5.58
N THR A 164 15.91 4.16 5.57
CA THR A 164 16.14 3.23 4.46
C THR A 164 15.63 3.78 3.13
N VAL A 165 14.48 4.46 3.12
CA VAL A 165 13.94 5.08 1.91
C VAL A 165 14.81 6.23 1.43
N VAL A 166 15.32 7.07 2.32
CA VAL A 166 16.30 8.12 1.96
C VAL A 166 17.50 7.51 1.26
N ASP A 167 18.08 6.45 1.82
CA ASP A 167 19.20 5.74 1.21
C ASP A 167 18.85 5.17 -0.16
N VAL A 168 17.65 4.61 -0.32
CA VAL A 168 17.19 4.09 -1.62
C VAL A 168 17.04 5.19 -2.64
N LEU A 169 16.49 6.33 -2.28
CA LEU A 169 16.29 7.48 -3.18
C LEU A 169 17.61 8.13 -3.60
N SER A 170 18.60 8.14 -2.70
CA SER A 170 19.93 8.73 -2.98
C SER A 170 20.81 7.87 -3.89
N ARG A 171 20.47 6.58 -4.10
CA ARG A 171 21.30 5.65 -4.92
C ARG A 171 21.23 5.98 -6.40
N GLU A 172 22.39 5.85 -7.05
CA GLU A 172 22.45 5.93 -8.51
C GLU A 172 21.51 4.91 -9.15
N GLY A 173 20.67 5.38 -10.04
CA GLY A 173 19.74 4.53 -10.76
C GLY A 173 18.30 4.55 -10.26
N THR A 174 17.99 5.22 -9.17
CA THR A 174 16.61 5.52 -8.78
C THR A 174 15.97 6.43 -9.83
N ILE A 175 14.70 6.16 -10.18
CA ILE A 175 13.95 6.95 -11.17
C ILE A 175 13.04 8.00 -10.52
N ILE A 176 12.90 7.98 -9.20
CA ILE A 176 12.12 8.97 -8.45
C ILE A 176 13.06 10.09 -8.04
N PRO A 177 12.78 11.35 -8.40
CA PRO A 177 13.54 12.48 -7.88
C PRO A 177 13.32 12.63 -6.38
N GLU A 178 14.40 12.81 -5.62
CA GLU A 178 14.32 12.96 -4.14
C GLU A 178 13.39 14.12 -3.76
N ASP A 179 13.47 15.24 -4.46
CA ASP A 179 12.68 16.45 -4.22
C ASP A 179 11.17 16.29 -4.46
N THR A 180 10.76 15.19 -5.13
CA THR A 180 9.33 14.87 -5.32
C THR A 180 8.76 14.01 -4.21
N VAL A 181 9.60 13.51 -3.29
CA VAL A 181 9.20 12.64 -2.19
C VAL A 181 9.20 13.42 -0.88
N THR A 182 8.06 13.49 -0.24
CA THR A 182 7.91 14.01 1.12
C THR A 182 7.91 12.84 2.10
N ILE A 183 8.94 12.74 2.93
CA ILE A 183 8.99 11.74 3.99
C ILE A 183 8.41 12.33 5.25
N ILE A 184 7.28 11.78 5.71
CA ILE A 184 6.66 12.17 6.98
C ILE A 184 7.35 11.40 8.09
N ARG A 185 7.93 12.14 9.03
CA ARG A 185 8.59 11.57 10.21
C ARG A 185 7.73 11.81 11.46
N GLY A 186 7.80 10.87 12.39
CA GLY A 186 7.26 11.07 13.73
C GLY A 186 8.10 12.11 14.52
N THR A 187 7.55 12.55 15.62
CA THR A 187 8.29 13.39 16.60
C THR A 187 8.60 12.56 17.85
N ALA A 188 9.46 13.07 18.72
CA ALA A 188 9.75 12.42 20.01
C ALA A 188 8.49 12.23 20.86
N GLU A 189 7.53 13.17 20.76
CA GLU A 189 6.26 13.14 21.49
C GLU A 189 5.21 12.23 20.79
N HIS A 190 5.28 12.14 19.48
CA HIS A 190 4.36 11.38 18.64
C HIS A 190 5.13 10.53 17.63
N PRO A 191 5.82 9.47 18.06
CA PRO A 191 6.58 8.60 17.17
C PRO A 191 5.63 7.79 16.28
N ILE A 192 6.04 7.54 15.04
CA ILE A 192 5.35 6.58 14.15
C ILE A 192 5.91 5.19 14.48
N VAL A 193 5.10 4.32 15.03
CA VAL A 193 5.52 2.97 15.46
C VAL A 193 4.70 1.84 14.83
N ASN A 194 3.60 2.17 14.13
CA ASN A 194 2.72 1.20 13.50
C ASN A 194 1.85 1.87 12.39
N THR A 195 1.09 1.05 11.65
CA THR A 195 0.22 1.51 10.56
C THR A 195 -0.83 2.54 11.00
N LEU A 196 -1.35 2.46 12.22
CA LEU A 196 -2.32 3.45 12.69
C LEU A 196 -1.68 4.84 12.81
N ASP A 197 -0.44 4.89 13.25
CA ASP A 197 0.31 6.15 13.35
C ASP A 197 0.65 6.69 11.95
N THR A 198 0.98 5.83 10.99
CA THR A 198 1.18 6.26 9.59
C THR A 198 -0.09 6.85 9.00
N VAL A 199 -1.27 6.25 9.27
CA VAL A 199 -2.56 6.81 8.84
C VAL A 199 -2.83 8.16 9.50
N LYS A 200 -2.65 8.28 10.82
CA LYS A 200 -2.93 9.52 11.57
C LYS A 200 -2.02 10.68 11.19
N THR A 201 -0.78 10.40 10.81
CA THR A 201 0.21 11.42 10.44
C THR A 201 0.16 11.82 8.98
N LEU A 202 -0.61 11.11 8.15
CA LEU A 202 -0.77 11.45 6.74
C LEU A 202 -1.35 12.86 6.58
N LYS A 203 -0.69 13.66 5.76
CA LYS A 203 -1.15 14.99 5.36
C LYS A 203 -1.11 15.10 3.84
N LEU A 204 -2.17 15.63 3.28
CA LEU A 204 -2.18 15.97 1.86
C LEU A 204 -1.16 17.07 1.59
N PRO A 205 -0.48 17.07 0.44
CA PRO A 205 0.49 18.10 0.10
C PRO A 205 -0.20 19.45 -0.09
N GLU A 206 0.55 20.52 0.12
CA GLU A 206 0.09 21.87 -0.19
C GLU A 206 -0.32 21.96 -1.67
N GLY A 207 -1.45 22.60 -1.94
CA GLY A 207 -2.00 22.71 -3.29
C GLY A 207 -2.76 21.47 -3.79
N PHE A 208 -3.06 20.50 -2.93
CA PHE A 208 -3.96 19.40 -3.28
C PHE A 208 -5.39 19.93 -3.42
N GLU A 209 -5.99 19.76 -4.58
CA GLU A 209 -7.29 20.32 -4.95
C GLU A 209 -8.43 19.31 -4.76
N ASP A 210 -9.66 19.80 -4.55
CA ASP A 210 -10.84 18.95 -4.25
C ASP A 210 -11.25 18.00 -5.39
N ASP A 211 -10.89 18.32 -6.64
CA ASP A 211 -11.15 17.49 -7.81
C ASP A 211 -10.07 16.43 -8.06
N GLN A 212 -8.96 16.52 -7.34
CA GLN A 212 -7.86 15.56 -7.42
C GLN A 212 -8.14 14.28 -6.62
N GLU A 213 -7.43 13.23 -6.99
CA GLU A 213 -7.49 11.93 -6.32
C GLU A 213 -6.17 11.65 -5.57
N LEU A 214 -6.28 11.14 -4.35
CA LEU A 214 -5.16 10.58 -3.62
C LEU A 214 -4.96 9.13 -4.06
N ALA A 215 -3.84 8.84 -4.71
CA ALA A 215 -3.43 7.47 -4.99
C ALA A 215 -2.77 6.85 -3.75
N ILE A 216 -3.17 5.63 -3.38
CA ILE A 216 -2.53 4.89 -2.28
C ILE A 216 -1.89 3.63 -2.82
N VAL A 217 -0.61 3.45 -2.54
CA VAL A 217 0.22 2.32 -2.99
C VAL A 217 0.66 1.51 -1.78
N ALA A 218 0.21 0.27 -1.69
CA ALA A 218 0.67 -0.73 -0.73
C ALA A 218 0.35 -2.14 -1.25
N HIS A 219 0.82 -3.20 -0.57
CA HIS A 219 0.39 -4.56 -0.88
C HIS A 219 -1.11 -4.73 -0.63
N ALA A 220 -1.77 -5.50 -1.49
CA ALA A 220 -3.23 -5.67 -1.49
C ALA A 220 -3.84 -5.95 -0.10
N PRO A 221 -3.35 -6.94 0.70
CA PRO A 221 -3.91 -7.21 2.01
C PRO A 221 -3.73 -6.03 2.99
N HIS A 222 -2.62 -5.30 2.88
CA HIS A 222 -2.36 -4.13 3.71
C HIS A 222 -3.29 -2.96 3.36
N LEU A 223 -3.64 -2.79 2.08
CA LEU A 223 -4.61 -1.76 1.66
C LEU A 223 -5.98 -1.98 2.32
N ALA A 224 -6.49 -3.21 2.39
CA ALA A 224 -7.75 -3.51 3.06
C ALA A 224 -7.74 -3.07 4.54
N ARG A 225 -6.61 -3.19 5.24
CA ARG A 225 -6.43 -2.69 6.60
C ARG A 225 -6.40 -1.17 6.68
N ILE A 226 -5.60 -0.53 5.82
CA ILE A 226 -5.45 0.92 5.78
C ILE A 226 -6.80 1.59 5.52
N MET A 227 -7.58 1.09 4.56
CA MET A 227 -8.85 1.70 4.18
C MET A 227 -9.88 1.66 5.31
N ARG A 228 -9.89 0.61 6.12
CA ARG A 228 -10.74 0.52 7.31
C ARG A 228 -10.29 1.46 8.45
N MET A 229 -8.99 1.66 8.61
CA MET A 229 -8.45 2.64 9.55
C MET A 229 -8.78 4.07 9.11
N ILE A 230 -8.64 4.38 7.82
CA ILE A 230 -9.03 5.68 7.25
C ILE A 230 -10.52 5.93 7.43
N ASN A 231 -11.38 4.92 7.20
CA ASN A 231 -12.82 5.10 7.38
C ASN A 231 -13.18 5.46 8.83
N LYS A 232 -12.51 4.83 9.78
CA LYS A 232 -12.70 5.12 11.22
C LYS A 232 -12.28 6.54 11.59
N GLN A 233 -11.14 6.96 11.11
CA GLN A 233 -10.54 8.27 11.43
C GLN A 233 -9.80 8.84 10.20
N PRO A 234 -10.52 9.50 9.27
CA PRO A 234 -9.90 10.05 8.08
C PRO A 234 -8.84 11.10 8.43
N PRO A 235 -7.60 10.99 7.91
CA PRO A 235 -6.55 11.99 8.10
C PRO A 235 -6.70 13.20 7.15
N PHE A 236 -7.70 13.19 6.29
CA PHE A 236 -8.02 14.20 5.30
C PHE A 236 -9.55 14.40 5.22
N PRO A 237 -10.06 15.44 4.52
CA PRO A 237 -11.49 15.65 4.34
C PRO A 237 -12.21 14.41 3.78
N ARG A 238 -13.40 14.09 4.28
CA ARG A 238 -14.17 12.91 3.81
C ARG A 238 -14.59 13.00 2.34
N THR A 239 -14.49 14.16 1.73
CA THR A 239 -14.72 14.38 0.30
C THR A 239 -13.54 13.97 -0.58
N THR A 240 -12.37 13.69 0.03
CA THR A 240 -11.18 13.29 -0.71
C THR A 240 -11.43 11.98 -1.45
N LYS A 241 -11.24 12.00 -2.75
CA LYS A 241 -11.34 10.79 -3.59
C LYS A 241 -10.06 9.97 -3.45
N VAL A 242 -10.22 8.69 -3.21
CA VAL A 242 -9.11 7.74 -3.06
C VAL A 242 -9.12 6.74 -4.19
N ARG A 243 -7.95 6.52 -4.81
CA ARG A 243 -7.72 5.47 -5.80
C ARG A 243 -6.61 4.55 -5.31
N LEU A 244 -6.87 3.25 -5.30
CA LEU A 244 -5.90 2.25 -4.85
C LEU A 244 -5.10 1.71 -6.02
N PHE A 245 -3.81 1.54 -5.77
CA PHE A 245 -2.85 0.88 -6.65
C PHE A 245 -2.19 -0.26 -5.89
N PRO A 246 -2.83 -1.44 -5.88
CA PRO A 246 -2.36 -2.58 -5.13
C PRO A 246 -1.05 -3.12 -5.72
N VAL A 247 -0.05 -3.30 -4.87
CA VAL A 247 1.14 -4.10 -5.20
C VAL A 247 0.79 -5.56 -4.94
N PRO A 248 0.92 -6.46 -5.92
CA PRO A 248 0.58 -7.85 -5.73
C PRO A 248 1.52 -8.51 -4.72
N THR A 249 0.95 -9.38 -3.91
CA THR A 249 1.73 -10.19 -2.97
C THR A 249 2.46 -11.29 -3.73
N PRO A 250 3.77 -11.52 -3.48
CA PRO A 250 4.48 -12.67 -4.05
C PRO A 250 3.78 -13.99 -3.71
N GLU A 251 3.73 -14.93 -4.67
CA GLU A 251 3.06 -16.23 -4.50
C GLU A 251 3.56 -16.99 -3.26
N ALA A 252 4.88 -16.94 -3.00
CA ALA A 252 5.46 -17.49 -1.79
C ALA A 252 4.99 -16.71 -0.56
N GLY A 253 4.06 -17.26 0.21
CA GLY A 253 3.50 -16.67 1.42
C GLY A 253 2.29 -15.75 1.19
N LYS A 254 1.70 -15.75 0.02
CA LYS A 254 0.50 -14.95 -0.31
C LYS A 254 -0.65 -15.26 0.64
N LYS A 255 -0.96 -16.54 0.81
CA LYS A 255 -1.99 -17.02 1.74
C LYS A 255 -1.69 -16.59 3.17
N GLU A 256 -0.49 -16.85 3.66
CA GLU A 256 -0.08 -16.52 5.03
C GLU A 256 -0.18 -15.02 5.31
N TYR A 257 0.24 -14.19 4.36
CA TYR A 257 0.17 -12.74 4.53
C TYR A 257 -1.28 -12.24 4.54
N ALA A 258 -2.12 -12.76 3.66
CA ALA A 258 -3.54 -12.41 3.63
C ALA A 258 -4.25 -12.85 4.93
N GLU A 259 -3.94 -14.03 5.48
CA GLU A 259 -4.44 -14.49 6.78
C GLU A 259 -3.99 -13.57 7.93
N LEU A 260 -2.70 -13.22 7.98
CA LEU A 260 -2.16 -12.29 8.98
C LEU A 260 -2.85 -10.93 8.95
N GLU A 261 -3.05 -10.37 7.75
CA GLU A 261 -3.72 -9.08 7.59
C GLU A 261 -5.20 -9.19 7.98
N THR A 262 -5.89 -10.29 7.62
CA THR A 262 -7.29 -10.53 8.01
C THR A 262 -7.43 -10.59 9.53
N LEU A 263 -6.59 -11.34 10.23
CA LEU A 263 -6.58 -11.42 11.69
C LEU A 263 -6.22 -10.07 12.33
N GLY A 264 -5.28 -9.34 11.72
CA GLY A 264 -4.95 -7.97 12.12
C GLY A 264 -6.14 -7.03 12.01
N ILE A 265 -6.89 -7.07 10.91
CA ILE A 265 -8.10 -6.26 10.70
C ILE A 265 -9.16 -6.60 11.75
N LEU A 266 -9.44 -7.88 11.99
CA LEU A 266 -10.38 -8.30 13.04
C LEU A 266 -10.02 -7.71 14.40
N ASN A 267 -8.74 -7.78 14.78
CA ASN A 267 -8.27 -7.20 16.03
C ASN A 267 -8.51 -5.68 16.09
N TYR A 268 -8.22 -4.96 15.00
CA TYR A 268 -8.41 -3.51 14.94
C TYR A 268 -9.89 -3.10 14.93
N VAL A 269 -10.75 -3.87 14.28
CA VAL A 269 -12.20 -3.60 14.22
C VAL A 269 -12.88 -3.99 15.52
N LEU A 270 -12.73 -5.24 15.94
CA LEU A 270 -13.58 -5.82 16.99
C LEU A 270 -13.07 -5.59 18.41
N ARG A 271 -11.75 -5.50 18.60
CA ARG A 271 -11.15 -5.35 19.94
C ARG A 271 -10.64 -3.95 20.22
N ARG A 272 -9.88 -3.40 19.28
CA ARG A 272 -9.25 -2.08 19.49
C ARG A 272 -10.13 -0.89 19.11
N GLY A 273 -11.16 -1.12 18.27
CA GLY A 273 -12.07 -0.07 17.82
C GLY A 273 -11.38 1.05 17.02
N VAL A 274 -10.22 0.78 16.42
CA VAL A 274 -9.42 1.76 15.66
C VAL A 274 -9.57 1.61 14.14
N ALA A 275 -10.39 0.67 13.68
CA ALA A 275 -10.79 0.49 12.30
C ALA A 275 -12.30 0.26 12.23
N ASP A 276 -12.93 0.57 11.10
CA ASP A 276 -14.32 0.28 10.82
C ASP A 276 -14.49 -1.12 10.21
N LYS A 277 -15.72 -1.67 10.28
CA LYS A 277 -16.08 -2.90 9.55
C LYS A 277 -15.93 -2.67 8.05
N GLU A 278 -16.37 -1.53 7.56
CA GLU A 278 -16.33 -1.15 6.15
C GLU A 278 -15.07 -0.35 5.81
N SER A 279 -14.59 -0.48 4.59
CA SER A 279 -13.51 0.32 4.04
C SER A 279 -13.97 1.75 3.71
N TYR A 280 -13.07 2.73 3.81
CA TYR A 280 -13.30 4.06 3.24
C TYR A 280 -13.58 3.92 1.74
N PRO A 281 -14.53 4.67 1.17
CA PRO A 281 -14.85 4.59 -0.25
C PRO A 281 -13.62 4.84 -1.14
N TYR A 282 -13.36 3.92 -2.05
CA TYR A 282 -12.25 4.01 -3.00
C TYR A 282 -12.65 3.49 -4.37
N VAL A 283 -11.80 3.78 -5.34
CA VAL A 283 -11.85 3.18 -6.68
C VAL A 283 -10.55 2.46 -6.98
N VAL A 284 -10.58 1.49 -7.86
CA VAL A 284 -9.42 0.79 -8.43
C VAL A 284 -9.42 0.97 -9.95
N ASN A 285 -8.31 0.67 -10.60
CA ASN A 285 -8.32 0.58 -12.05
C ASN A 285 -8.96 -0.75 -12.47
N GLU A 286 -10.01 -0.65 -13.27
CA GLU A 286 -10.71 -1.78 -13.89
C GLU A 286 -10.25 -2.02 -15.34
#